data_126f1059c50302ec0e24f7c1b6983cb2
#
_entry.id   126f1059c50302ec0e24f7c1b6983cb2
#
_cell.length_a   1.000
_cell.length_b   1.000
_cell.length_c   1.000
_cell.angle_alpha   90.00
_cell.angle_beta   90.00
_cell.angle_gamma   90.00
#
_symmetry.space_group_name_H-M   'P 1'
#
loop_
_entity.id
_entity.type
_entity.pdbx_description
1 polymer ?
#
loop_
_entity_poly.entity_id
_entity_poly.type
_entity_poly.pdbx_seq_one_letter_code
_entity_poly.pdbx_strand_id
1 'polypeptide(L)'
;MAWRALLRRCPSRSFTVVGDLDQRRGSKRPPTWEKALGPAARALAAEYALTVSYRTPATLTTLAEGVVARAGVPVLYPMTAVRDVEGCYRVTHLDAPEERPTSSRENSPLWRAVVDAQRMAEERLDREAGASRGRIALIVGQERARAWGADVDGESALSERVSLLSAVASKGLEFDSVVLVEPAEIMNDGVGDLFVALTRATHDVHVVHSAPLPAGIEEW
;
A
#
# COMPACT_ATOMS: atom_id res chain seq x y z
N MET A 1 8.72 24.79 -3.31
CA MET A 1 9.27 25.47 -4.51
C MET A 1 8.62 25.05 -5.82
N ALA A 2 8.22 23.79 -5.99
CA ALA A 2 7.65 23.25 -7.25
C ALA A 2 6.42 24.03 -7.78
N TRP A 3 5.45 24.32 -6.94
CA TRP A 3 4.22 25.04 -7.34
C TRP A 3 4.47 26.41 -7.97
N ARG A 4 5.46 27.19 -7.47
CA ARG A 4 5.82 28.47 -8.06
C ARG A 4 6.38 28.34 -9.47
N ALA A 5 7.15 27.29 -9.74
CA ALA A 5 7.70 27.02 -11.07
C ALA A 5 6.59 26.63 -12.05
N LEU A 6 5.67 25.75 -11.62
CA LEU A 6 4.51 25.35 -12.42
C LEU A 6 3.61 26.56 -12.77
N LEU A 7 3.26 27.38 -11.77
CA LEU A 7 2.45 28.60 -12.00
C LEU A 7 3.08 29.58 -12.95
N ARG A 8 4.43 29.69 -12.97
CA ARG A 8 5.13 30.58 -13.94
C ARG A 8 5.12 30.02 -15.35
N ARG A 9 5.05 28.70 -15.52
CA ARG A 9 5.11 28.03 -16.82
C ARG A 9 3.74 27.81 -17.46
N CYS A 10 2.67 28.01 -16.73
CA CYS A 10 1.31 27.90 -17.26
C CYS A 10 0.71 29.28 -17.54
N PRO A 11 0.58 29.68 -18.80
CA PRO A 11 0.05 30.99 -19.16
C PRO A 11 -1.38 31.24 -18.67
N SER A 12 -2.23 30.21 -18.70
CA SER A 12 -3.62 30.29 -18.22
C SER A 12 -3.73 30.37 -16.71
N ARG A 13 -2.68 30.00 -15.96
CA ARG A 13 -2.65 29.86 -14.51
C ARG A 13 -3.75 28.93 -13.95
N SER A 14 -4.29 28.08 -14.80
CA SER A 14 -5.31 27.11 -14.44
C SER A 14 -4.71 25.73 -14.33
N PHE A 15 -4.95 25.04 -13.19
CA PHE A 15 -4.45 23.71 -12.90
C PHE A 15 -5.54 22.85 -12.28
N THR A 16 -5.59 21.60 -12.68
CA THR A 16 -6.24 20.54 -11.91
C THR A 16 -5.16 19.74 -11.21
N VAL A 17 -5.23 19.66 -9.89
CA VAL A 17 -4.29 18.90 -9.06
C VAL A 17 -5.04 17.69 -8.50
N VAL A 18 -4.52 16.50 -8.75
CA VAL A 18 -5.07 15.25 -8.21
C VAL A 18 -4.01 14.63 -7.32
N GLY A 19 -4.42 14.08 -6.19
CA GLY A 19 -3.52 13.40 -5.27
C GLY A 19 -4.22 12.95 -4.01
N ASP A 20 -3.46 12.27 -3.17
CA ASP A 20 -3.89 11.78 -1.88
C ASP A 20 -2.86 12.17 -0.82
N LEU A 21 -3.29 12.93 0.19
CA LEU A 21 -2.43 13.35 1.27
C LEU A 21 -2.16 12.21 2.26
N ASP A 22 -3.05 11.22 2.36
CA ASP A 22 -2.90 10.06 3.22
C ASP A 22 -1.81 9.11 2.73
N GLN A 23 -1.53 9.09 1.42
CA GLN A 23 -0.46 8.33 0.79
C GLN A 23 0.88 9.06 0.75
N ARG A 24 1.05 10.18 1.43
CA ARG A 24 2.29 10.94 1.39
C ARG A 24 3.35 10.37 2.32
N ARG A 25 4.59 10.31 1.83
CA ARG A 25 5.76 9.86 2.61
C ARG A 25 6.23 10.88 3.64
N GLY A 26 6.78 10.35 4.75
CA GLY A 26 7.53 11.10 5.74
C GLY A 26 6.69 11.71 6.86
N SER A 27 7.38 12.09 7.94
CA SER A 27 6.79 12.61 9.17
C SER A 27 6.17 14.01 9.05
N LYS A 28 6.48 14.74 7.97
CA LYS A 28 5.96 16.10 7.72
C LYS A 28 4.84 16.09 6.68
N ARG A 29 3.81 15.33 6.95
CA ARG A 29 2.59 15.34 6.15
C ARG A 29 1.86 16.67 6.33
N PRO A 30 1.56 17.45 5.27
CA PRO A 30 0.70 18.60 5.40
C PRO A 30 -0.70 18.12 5.74
N PRO A 31 -1.34 18.70 6.77
CA PRO A 31 -2.65 18.25 7.23
C PRO A 31 -3.80 18.68 6.31
N THR A 32 -3.54 19.52 5.32
CA THR A 32 -4.56 20.01 4.37
C THR A 32 -3.93 20.31 3.01
N TRP A 33 -4.76 20.32 1.96
CA TRP A 33 -4.35 20.77 0.64
C TRP A 33 -3.84 22.20 0.62
N GLU A 34 -4.44 23.09 1.42
CA GLU A 34 -3.98 24.46 1.55
C GLU A 34 -2.51 24.53 1.99
N LYS A 35 -2.14 23.75 3.01
CA LYS A 35 -0.75 23.69 3.46
C LYS A 35 0.16 22.98 2.45
N ALA A 36 -0.33 21.97 1.73
CA ALA A 36 0.43 21.28 0.69
C ALA A 36 0.76 22.18 -0.49
N LEU A 37 -0.20 22.99 -0.93
CA LEU A 37 -0.06 23.95 -2.03
C LEU A 37 0.68 25.22 -1.60
N GLY A 38 0.63 25.58 -0.32
CA GLY A 38 1.24 26.79 0.22
C GLY A 38 0.71 28.06 -0.47
N PRO A 39 1.58 28.97 -0.96
CA PRO A 39 1.12 30.20 -1.59
C PRO A 39 0.22 30.01 -2.83
N ALA A 40 0.27 28.83 -3.48
CA ALA A 40 -0.59 28.51 -4.61
C ALA A 40 -2.06 28.28 -4.17
N ALA A 41 -2.28 27.92 -2.92
CA ALA A 41 -3.62 27.71 -2.36
C ALA A 41 -4.52 28.97 -2.41
N ARG A 42 -3.92 30.17 -2.45
CA ARG A 42 -4.70 31.43 -2.57
C ARG A 42 -5.52 31.50 -3.85
N ALA A 43 -5.18 30.71 -4.85
CA ALA A 43 -5.88 30.63 -6.13
C ALA A 43 -6.74 29.37 -6.26
N LEU A 44 -6.91 28.59 -5.15
CA LEU A 44 -7.73 27.40 -5.15
C LEU A 44 -9.20 27.78 -5.34
N ALA A 45 -9.75 27.39 -6.47
CA ALA A 45 -11.14 27.72 -6.83
C ALA A 45 -12.14 26.74 -6.20
N ALA A 46 -11.77 25.44 -6.13
CA ALA A 46 -12.58 24.38 -5.55
C ALA A 46 -11.72 23.21 -5.12
N GLU A 47 -12.18 22.46 -4.12
CA GLU A 47 -11.63 21.19 -3.67
C GLU A 47 -12.74 20.15 -3.68
N TYR A 48 -12.47 19.01 -4.29
CA TYR A 48 -13.41 17.87 -4.35
C TYR A 48 -12.73 16.65 -3.78
N ALA A 49 -13.35 16.04 -2.79
CA ALA A 49 -12.90 14.77 -2.21
C ALA A 49 -13.65 13.61 -2.86
N LEU A 50 -12.90 12.61 -3.34
CA LEU A 50 -13.45 11.34 -3.79
C LEU A 50 -13.43 10.37 -2.60
N THR A 51 -14.57 10.20 -1.96
CA THR A 51 -14.72 9.41 -0.72
C THR A 51 -15.33 8.03 -0.94
N VAL A 52 -15.69 7.69 -2.19
CA VAL A 52 -16.29 6.40 -2.51
C VAL A 52 -15.26 5.51 -3.20
N SER A 53 -14.95 4.37 -2.60
CA SER A 53 -14.06 3.34 -3.16
C SER A 53 -14.86 2.21 -3.77
N TYR A 54 -14.71 2.00 -5.07
CA TYR A 54 -15.27 0.86 -5.80
C TYR A 54 -14.29 -0.31 -5.91
N ARG A 55 -13.03 -0.06 -5.58
CA ARG A 55 -11.91 -0.95 -5.81
C ARG A 55 -11.63 -1.84 -4.59
N THR A 56 -11.26 -1.21 -3.49
CA THR A 56 -10.80 -1.88 -2.28
C THR A 56 -12.00 -2.36 -1.47
N PRO A 57 -12.02 -3.61 -0.98
CA PRO A 57 -13.05 -4.12 -0.08
C PRO A 57 -13.19 -3.27 1.21
N ALA A 58 -14.39 -3.23 1.77
CA ALA A 58 -14.71 -2.43 2.97
C ALA A 58 -13.82 -2.81 4.16
N THR A 59 -13.62 -4.09 4.40
CA THR A 59 -12.73 -4.62 5.43
C THR A 59 -11.31 -4.07 5.29
N LEU A 60 -10.72 -4.08 4.10
CA LEU A 60 -9.35 -3.58 3.87
C LEU A 60 -9.26 -2.06 3.99
N THR A 61 -10.29 -1.34 3.58
CA THR A 61 -10.37 0.11 3.75
C THR A 61 -10.40 0.48 5.24
N THR A 62 -11.27 -0.18 6.02
CA THR A 62 -11.39 0.03 7.47
C THR A 62 -10.07 -0.30 8.19
N LEU A 63 -9.41 -1.39 7.79
CA LEU A 63 -8.11 -1.79 8.33
C LEU A 63 -7.05 -0.72 8.07
N ALA A 64 -6.93 -0.24 6.83
CA ALA A 64 -5.95 0.77 6.45
C ALA A 64 -6.17 2.11 7.20
N GLU A 65 -7.41 2.56 7.31
CA GLU A 65 -7.76 3.76 8.07
C GLU A 65 -7.51 3.58 9.57
N GLY A 66 -7.81 2.40 10.12
CA GLY A 66 -7.55 2.05 11.52
C GLY A 66 -6.06 2.13 11.89
N VAL A 67 -5.18 1.65 11.01
CA VAL A 67 -3.72 1.76 11.18
C VAL A 67 -3.28 3.22 11.24
N VAL A 68 -3.74 4.04 10.30
CA VAL A 68 -3.39 5.47 10.24
C VAL A 68 -3.87 6.21 11.48
N ALA A 69 -5.10 5.95 11.91
CA ALA A 69 -5.70 6.57 13.09
C ALA A 69 -4.95 6.19 14.38
N ARG A 70 -4.58 4.92 14.56
CA ARG A 70 -3.83 4.45 15.74
C ARG A 70 -2.38 4.93 15.75
N ALA A 71 -1.82 5.25 14.60
CA ALA A 71 -0.54 5.94 14.50
C ALA A 71 -0.62 7.44 14.87
N GLY A 72 -1.78 7.92 15.30
CA GLY A 72 -2.00 9.33 15.66
C GLY A 72 -2.08 10.28 14.45
N VAL A 73 -2.29 9.73 13.26
CA VAL A 73 -2.43 10.50 12.03
C VAL A 73 -3.90 10.58 11.66
N PRO A 74 -4.50 11.77 11.55
CA PRO A 74 -5.91 11.87 11.18
C PRO A 74 -6.11 11.41 9.72
N VAL A 75 -7.13 10.62 9.49
CA VAL A 75 -7.61 10.31 8.14
C VAL A 75 -8.32 11.56 7.62
N LEU A 76 -7.83 12.12 6.51
CA LEU A 76 -8.35 13.41 6.01
C LEU A 76 -9.67 13.23 5.26
N TYR A 77 -9.78 12.17 4.50
CA TYR A 77 -10.94 11.86 3.67
C TYR A 77 -11.33 10.39 3.87
N PRO A 78 -12.09 10.06 4.93
CA PRO A 78 -12.53 8.69 5.16
C PRO A 78 -13.26 8.14 3.94
N MET A 79 -12.91 6.91 3.57
CA MET A 79 -13.48 6.27 2.38
C MET A 79 -14.66 5.39 2.73
N THR A 80 -15.69 5.43 1.93
CA THR A 80 -16.80 4.47 1.96
C THR A 80 -16.60 3.47 0.84
N ALA A 81 -16.33 2.22 1.17
CA ALA A 81 -16.24 1.16 0.17
C ALA A 81 -17.63 0.69 -0.25
N VAL A 82 -17.82 0.47 -1.55
CA VAL A 82 -19.11 0.05 -2.14
C VAL A 82 -19.29 -1.46 -2.05
N ARG A 83 -18.20 -2.21 -1.95
CA ARG A 83 -18.22 -3.66 -1.90
C ARG A 83 -17.46 -4.20 -0.71
N ASP A 84 -17.85 -5.36 -0.26
CA ASP A 84 -17.08 -6.19 0.65
C ASP A 84 -16.79 -7.54 0.00
N VAL A 85 -15.74 -8.20 0.48
CA VAL A 85 -15.32 -9.52 0.00
C VAL A 85 -15.05 -10.37 1.22
N GLU A 86 -15.84 -11.41 1.41
CA GLU A 86 -15.66 -12.34 2.53
C GLU A 86 -14.29 -13.00 2.48
N GLY A 87 -13.59 -13.03 3.62
CA GLY A 87 -12.25 -13.62 3.72
C GLY A 87 -11.17 -12.87 2.95
N CYS A 88 -11.39 -11.58 2.63
CA CYS A 88 -10.40 -10.74 1.92
C CYS A 88 -9.18 -10.37 2.78
N TYR A 89 -9.18 -10.70 4.05
CA TYR A 89 -8.07 -10.47 4.97
C TYR A 89 -7.68 -11.76 5.66
N ARG A 90 -6.37 -12.08 5.66
CA ARG A 90 -5.78 -13.24 6.32
C ARG A 90 -4.46 -12.88 6.95
N VAL A 91 -4.11 -13.60 8.03
CA VAL A 91 -2.84 -13.42 8.73
C VAL A 91 -2.17 -14.79 8.90
N THR A 92 -0.87 -14.83 8.63
CA THR A 92 0.01 -15.95 8.99
C THR A 92 1.10 -15.43 9.91
N HIS A 93 1.11 -15.88 11.15
CA HIS A 93 2.13 -15.58 12.14
C HIS A 93 3.17 -16.71 12.18
N LEU A 94 4.45 -16.32 12.33
CA LEU A 94 5.59 -17.22 12.50
C LEU A 94 6.20 -17.01 13.89
N ASP A 95 6.33 -18.10 14.66
CA ASP A 95 6.86 -18.05 16.03
C ASP A 95 8.35 -17.69 16.12
N ALA A 96 9.09 -17.82 15.01
CA ALA A 96 10.52 -17.51 14.97
C ALA A 96 10.74 -16.18 14.24
N PRO A 97 11.03 -15.08 14.97
CA PRO A 97 11.30 -13.80 14.35
C PRO A 97 12.60 -13.85 13.52
N GLU A 98 12.55 -13.31 12.33
CA GLU A 98 13.72 -13.06 11.52
C GLU A 98 14.29 -11.70 11.91
N GLU A 99 15.37 -11.69 12.70
CA GLU A 99 15.94 -10.45 13.27
C GLU A 99 16.38 -9.43 12.22
N ARG A 100 16.80 -9.87 11.05
CA ARG A 100 17.19 -9.00 9.92
C ARG A 100 16.90 -9.64 8.57
N PRO A 101 16.50 -8.84 7.57
CA PRO A 101 16.38 -9.34 6.20
C PRO A 101 17.73 -9.84 5.69
N THR A 102 17.79 -11.12 5.32
CA THR A 102 18.99 -11.70 4.72
C THR A 102 18.83 -11.80 3.20
N SER A 103 19.92 -11.65 2.46
CA SER A 103 19.92 -11.85 1.01
C SER A 103 19.66 -13.31 0.61
N SER A 104 19.89 -14.25 1.53
CA SER A 104 19.63 -15.69 1.33
C SER A 104 18.19 -16.05 1.73
N ARG A 105 17.21 -15.46 1.04
CA ARG A 105 15.78 -15.62 1.33
C ARG A 105 15.30 -17.07 1.23
N GLU A 106 15.89 -17.89 0.35
CA GLU A 106 15.43 -19.26 0.03
C GLU A 106 15.38 -20.21 1.23
N ASN A 107 16.23 -19.98 2.23
CA ASN A 107 16.27 -20.77 3.46
C ASN A 107 15.48 -20.15 4.62
N SER A 108 14.92 -18.97 4.46
CA SER A 108 14.15 -18.29 5.50
C SER A 108 12.77 -18.94 5.68
N PRO A 109 12.34 -19.24 6.93
CA PRO A 109 10.97 -19.64 7.23
C PRO A 109 9.95 -18.61 6.75
N LEU A 110 10.27 -17.33 6.88
CA LEU A 110 9.41 -16.24 6.42
C LEU A 110 9.21 -16.30 4.89
N TRP A 111 10.28 -16.51 4.13
CA TRP A 111 10.17 -16.64 2.67
C TRP A 111 9.30 -17.82 2.25
N ARG A 112 9.42 -18.97 2.95
CA ARG A 112 8.57 -20.14 2.66
C ARG A 112 7.11 -19.81 2.89
N ALA A 113 6.77 -19.16 4.01
CA ALA A 113 5.40 -18.72 4.29
C ALA A 113 4.88 -17.72 3.26
N VAL A 114 5.73 -16.82 2.77
CA VAL A 114 5.39 -15.88 1.69
C VAL A 114 5.08 -16.63 0.40
N VAL A 115 5.90 -17.63 0.03
CA VAL A 115 5.67 -18.46 -1.16
C VAL A 115 4.39 -19.30 -1.03
N ASP A 116 4.10 -19.80 0.17
CA ASP A 116 2.85 -20.53 0.42
C ASP A 116 1.63 -19.61 0.30
N ALA A 117 1.70 -18.39 0.86
CA ALA A 117 0.65 -17.38 0.71
C ALA A 117 0.45 -16.96 -0.76
N GLN A 118 1.55 -16.79 -1.51
CA GLN A 118 1.51 -16.53 -2.95
C GLN A 118 0.78 -17.66 -3.69
N ARG A 119 1.15 -18.92 -3.44
CA ARG A 119 0.52 -20.09 -4.09
C ARG A 119 -0.98 -20.15 -3.79
N MET A 120 -1.39 -19.89 -2.56
CA MET A 120 -2.82 -19.80 -2.21
C MET A 120 -3.55 -18.73 -3.02
N ALA A 121 -2.92 -17.56 -3.22
CA ALA A 121 -3.48 -16.49 -4.05
C ALA A 121 -3.57 -16.91 -5.53
N GLU A 122 -2.53 -17.57 -6.08
CA GLU A 122 -2.53 -18.08 -7.45
C GLU A 122 -3.65 -19.11 -7.68
N GLU A 123 -3.78 -20.10 -6.79
CA GLU A 123 -4.82 -21.13 -6.86
C GLU A 123 -6.24 -20.55 -6.78
N ARG A 124 -6.42 -19.52 -5.97
CA ARG A 124 -7.69 -18.83 -5.88
C ARG A 124 -8.00 -18.06 -7.16
N LEU A 125 -7.07 -17.25 -7.62
CA LEU A 125 -7.23 -16.47 -8.86
C LEU A 125 -7.45 -17.37 -10.08
N ASP A 126 -6.76 -18.51 -10.15
CA ASP A 126 -6.95 -19.47 -11.23
C ASP A 126 -8.37 -20.07 -11.25
N ARG A 127 -8.96 -20.29 -10.07
CA ARG A 127 -10.35 -20.77 -9.95
C ARG A 127 -11.37 -19.68 -10.30
N GLU A 128 -11.13 -18.43 -9.91
CA GLU A 128 -12.08 -17.33 -10.04
C GLU A 128 -12.01 -16.63 -11.39
N ALA A 129 -10.82 -16.38 -11.89
CA ALA A 129 -10.58 -15.58 -13.10
C ALA A 129 -10.07 -16.39 -14.31
N GLY A 130 -9.69 -17.65 -14.07
CA GLY A 130 -9.07 -18.54 -15.07
C GLY A 130 -7.56 -18.60 -14.97
N ALA A 131 -6.99 -19.68 -15.49
CA ALA A 131 -5.58 -20.01 -15.37
C ALA A 131 -4.66 -18.85 -15.78
N SER A 132 -3.68 -18.57 -14.92
CA SER A 132 -2.67 -17.53 -15.09
C SER A 132 -3.22 -16.08 -15.21
N ARG A 133 -4.47 -15.86 -14.83
CA ARG A 133 -5.04 -14.52 -14.76
C ARG A 133 -4.92 -13.92 -13.36
N GLY A 134 -5.03 -12.59 -13.31
CA GLY A 134 -4.89 -11.82 -12.09
C GLY A 134 -3.43 -11.55 -11.73
N ARG A 135 -3.19 -10.46 -10.99
CA ARG A 135 -1.87 -10.00 -10.57
C ARG A 135 -1.73 -10.06 -9.06
N ILE A 136 -0.55 -10.48 -8.62
CA ILE A 136 -0.21 -10.66 -7.21
C ILE A 136 1.00 -9.79 -6.89
N ALA A 137 0.94 -9.01 -5.82
CA ALA A 137 2.09 -8.30 -5.29
C ALA A 137 2.55 -8.92 -3.97
N LEU A 138 3.86 -9.15 -3.86
CA LEU A 138 4.54 -9.40 -2.59
C LEU A 138 5.11 -8.06 -2.13
N ILE A 139 4.49 -7.42 -1.13
CA ILE A 139 4.88 -6.08 -0.69
C ILE A 139 5.67 -6.15 0.60
N VAL A 140 6.84 -5.54 0.61
CA VAL A 140 7.81 -5.57 1.71
C VAL A 140 8.28 -4.16 2.09
N GLY A 141 8.92 -4.00 3.26
CA GLY A 141 9.64 -2.79 3.65
C GLY A 141 10.85 -2.53 2.74
N GLN A 142 11.36 -1.31 2.75
CA GLN A 142 12.43 -0.90 1.82
C GLN A 142 13.76 -1.64 2.05
N GLU A 143 14.12 -1.92 3.29
CA GLU A 143 15.35 -2.65 3.60
C GLU A 143 15.26 -4.09 3.07
N ARG A 144 14.13 -4.75 3.34
CA ARG A 144 13.84 -6.10 2.84
C ARG A 144 13.76 -6.14 1.31
N ALA A 145 13.17 -5.11 0.69
CA ALA A 145 13.13 -4.99 -0.77
C ALA A 145 14.53 -5.02 -1.38
N ARG A 146 15.47 -4.26 -0.81
CA ARG A 146 16.86 -4.27 -1.27
C ARG A 146 17.54 -5.62 -1.04
N ALA A 147 17.35 -6.21 0.16
CA ALA A 147 17.94 -7.49 0.50
C ALA A 147 17.41 -8.64 -0.38
N TRP A 148 16.15 -8.61 -0.75
CA TRP A 148 15.50 -9.65 -1.54
C TRP A 148 15.54 -9.40 -3.05
N GLY A 149 16.17 -8.31 -3.51
CA GLY A 149 16.26 -7.97 -4.93
C GLY A 149 14.90 -7.63 -5.54
N ALA A 150 14.05 -6.95 -4.76
CA ALA A 150 12.76 -6.49 -5.24
C ALA A 150 12.90 -5.41 -6.30
N ASP A 151 11.90 -5.30 -7.16
CA ASP A 151 11.76 -4.18 -8.08
C ASP A 151 11.53 -2.88 -7.28
N VAL A 152 12.46 -1.95 -7.40
CA VAL A 152 12.42 -0.68 -6.67
C VAL A 152 11.67 0.40 -7.44
N ASP A 153 11.50 0.24 -8.74
CA ASP A 153 10.86 1.21 -9.64
C ASP A 153 9.46 0.78 -10.07
N GLY A 154 9.09 -0.50 -9.87
CA GLY A 154 7.79 -1.06 -10.23
C GLY A 154 7.60 -1.33 -11.72
N GLU A 155 8.67 -1.26 -12.53
CA GLU A 155 8.58 -1.44 -13.99
C GLU A 155 8.21 -2.87 -14.38
N SER A 156 8.81 -3.87 -13.71
CA SER A 156 8.52 -5.29 -13.98
C SER A 156 7.10 -5.69 -13.55
N ALA A 157 6.52 -5.01 -12.57
CA ALA A 157 5.18 -5.27 -12.08
C ALA A 157 4.08 -5.10 -13.14
N LEU A 158 4.35 -4.42 -14.21
CA LEU A 158 3.40 -4.23 -15.32
C LEU A 158 3.30 -5.44 -16.23
N SER A 159 4.32 -6.28 -16.27
CA SER A 159 4.44 -7.43 -17.20
C SER A 159 4.36 -8.80 -16.52
N GLU A 160 4.64 -8.88 -15.22
CA GLU A 160 4.67 -10.14 -14.48
C GLU A 160 3.39 -10.39 -13.69
N ARG A 161 3.00 -11.65 -13.58
CA ARG A 161 1.85 -12.06 -12.76
C ARG A 161 2.09 -11.85 -11.27
N VAL A 162 3.32 -12.15 -10.82
CA VAL A 162 3.75 -12.00 -9.43
C VAL A 162 4.93 -11.04 -9.38
N SER A 163 4.80 -10.01 -8.58
CA SER A 163 5.83 -8.97 -8.45
C SER A 163 6.23 -8.79 -7.01
N LEU A 164 7.54 -8.79 -6.74
CA LEU A 164 8.09 -8.45 -5.43
C LEU A 164 8.47 -6.96 -5.43
N LEU A 165 7.80 -6.17 -4.59
CA LEU A 165 7.86 -4.72 -4.59
C LEU A 165 8.10 -4.15 -3.19
N SER A 166 8.73 -3.00 -3.12
CA SER A 166 8.59 -2.17 -1.92
C SER A 166 7.20 -1.53 -1.87
N ALA A 167 6.72 -1.17 -0.67
CA ALA A 167 5.47 -0.42 -0.53
C ALA A 167 5.46 0.86 -1.37
N VAL A 168 6.62 1.49 -1.53
CA VAL A 168 6.78 2.70 -2.36
C VAL A 168 6.63 2.41 -3.84
N ALA A 169 7.26 1.34 -4.34
CA ALA A 169 7.19 0.95 -5.75
C ALA A 169 5.77 0.50 -6.13
N SER A 170 4.97 0.02 -5.17
CA SER A 170 3.58 -0.35 -5.40
C SER A 170 2.62 0.83 -5.56
N LYS A 171 3.09 2.06 -5.31
CA LYS A 171 2.24 3.25 -5.37
C LYS A 171 1.76 3.51 -6.80
N GLY A 172 0.42 3.67 -6.94
CA GLY A 172 -0.22 3.88 -8.24
C GLY A 172 -0.49 2.58 -9.01
N LEU A 173 -0.01 1.44 -8.52
CA LEU A 173 -0.32 0.13 -9.08
C LEU A 173 -1.53 -0.49 -8.36
N GLU A 174 -2.12 -1.51 -8.97
CA GLU A 174 -3.25 -2.28 -8.44
C GLU A 174 -3.02 -3.76 -8.69
N PHE A 175 -3.39 -4.58 -7.71
CA PHE A 175 -3.21 -6.03 -7.75
C PHE A 175 -4.49 -6.71 -7.28
N ASP A 176 -4.79 -7.88 -7.82
CA ASP A 176 -5.93 -8.65 -7.36
C ASP A 176 -5.70 -9.17 -5.95
N SER A 177 -4.48 -9.64 -5.66
CA SER A 177 -4.07 -10.13 -4.35
C SER A 177 -2.76 -9.48 -3.91
N VAL A 178 -2.63 -9.21 -2.62
CA VAL A 178 -1.41 -8.68 -1.99
C VAL A 178 -0.98 -9.63 -0.88
N VAL A 179 0.27 -10.09 -0.93
CA VAL A 179 0.95 -10.69 0.23
C VAL A 179 1.77 -9.59 0.90
N LEU A 180 1.34 -9.17 2.08
CA LEU A 180 1.98 -8.12 2.85
C LEU A 180 2.94 -8.73 3.86
N VAL A 181 4.23 -8.47 3.70
CA VAL A 181 5.28 -9.11 4.49
C VAL A 181 5.83 -8.14 5.53
N GLU A 182 5.87 -8.57 6.78
CA GLU A 182 6.39 -7.78 7.92
C GLU A 182 5.86 -6.34 7.93
N PRO A 183 4.55 -6.12 8.19
CA PRO A 183 3.97 -4.77 8.19
C PRO A 183 4.67 -3.79 9.12
N ALA A 184 5.30 -4.27 10.20
CA ALA A 184 6.07 -3.44 11.12
C ALA A 184 7.27 -2.76 10.43
N GLU A 185 7.92 -3.44 9.49
CA GLU A 185 9.03 -2.84 8.71
C GLU A 185 8.50 -1.73 7.78
N ILE A 186 7.37 -1.97 7.13
CA ILE A 186 6.74 -0.97 6.27
C ILE A 186 6.26 0.24 7.10
N MET A 187 5.74 -0.01 8.30
CA MET A 187 5.36 1.05 9.24
C MET A 187 6.55 1.91 9.65
N ASN A 188 7.74 1.30 9.83
CA ASN A 188 8.97 2.03 10.14
C ASN A 188 9.44 2.90 8.96
N ASP A 189 9.19 2.49 7.72
CA ASP A 189 9.42 3.33 6.53
C ASP A 189 8.46 4.54 6.51
N GLY A 190 7.21 4.33 6.95
CA GLY A 190 6.20 5.37 7.09
C GLY A 190 4.77 4.84 7.15
N VAL A 191 3.93 5.49 7.97
CA VAL A 191 2.49 5.16 8.09
C VAL A 191 1.79 5.22 6.72
N GLY A 192 2.11 6.21 5.91
CA GLY A 192 1.54 6.36 4.56
C GLY A 192 1.96 5.24 3.61
N ASP A 193 3.15 4.66 3.79
CA ASP A 193 3.62 3.54 2.97
C ASP A 193 2.84 2.27 3.33
N LEU A 194 2.56 2.04 4.63
CA LEU A 194 1.71 0.94 5.07
C LEU A 194 0.25 1.10 4.60
N PHE A 195 -0.30 2.32 4.68
CA PHE A 195 -1.62 2.63 4.12
C PHE A 195 -1.68 2.32 2.61
N VAL A 196 -0.66 2.74 1.87
CA VAL A 196 -0.55 2.41 0.44
C VAL A 196 -0.57 0.91 0.23
N ALA A 197 0.27 0.15 0.94
CA ALA A 197 0.38 -1.29 0.77
C ALA A 197 -0.95 -2.01 1.01
N LEU A 198 -1.68 -1.66 2.09
CA LEU A 198 -2.99 -2.22 2.43
C LEU A 198 -4.08 -1.91 1.40
N THR A 199 -3.97 -0.76 0.71
CA THR A 199 -4.97 -0.31 -0.28
C THR A 199 -4.61 -0.68 -1.73
N ARG A 200 -3.58 -1.50 -1.95
CA ARG A 200 -3.20 -1.95 -3.32
C ARG A 200 -4.03 -3.12 -3.81
N ALA A 201 -4.62 -3.89 -2.89
CA ALA A 201 -5.43 -5.04 -3.24
C ALA A 201 -6.83 -4.63 -3.72
N THR A 202 -7.25 -5.25 -4.81
CA THR A 202 -8.64 -5.14 -5.27
C THR A 202 -9.49 -6.28 -4.75
N HIS A 203 -8.91 -7.38 -4.27
CA HIS A 203 -9.64 -8.54 -3.80
C HIS A 203 -9.25 -8.94 -2.38
N ASP A 204 -7.98 -9.27 -2.11
CA ASP A 204 -7.57 -9.70 -0.77
C ASP A 204 -6.13 -9.33 -0.40
N VAL A 205 -5.90 -9.29 0.91
CA VAL A 205 -4.58 -9.13 1.53
C VAL A 205 -4.30 -10.32 2.43
N HIS A 206 -3.14 -10.94 2.25
CA HIS A 206 -2.61 -11.95 3.16
C HIS A 206 -1.37 -11.39 3.86
N VAL A 207 -1.47 -11.13 5.15
CA VAL A 207 -0.35 -10.67 5.98
C VAL A 207 0.49 -11.86 6.42
N VAL A 208 1.80 -11.80 6.20
CA VAL A 208 2.78 -12.79 6.68
C VAL A 208 3.79 -12.07 7.57
N HIS A 209 3.89 -12.46 8.82
CA HIS A 209 4.73 -11.76 9.79
C HIS A 209 5.34 -12.69 10.84
N SER A 210 6.48 -12.27 11.38
CA SER A 210 7.13 -12.85 12.54
C SER A 210 7.33 -11.81 13.66
N ALA A 211 7.46 -10.53 13.30
CA ALA A 211 7.47 -9.42 14.25
C ALA A 211 6.05 -9.06 14.71
N PRO A 212 5.89 -8.39 15.87
CA PRO A 212 4.59 -7.90 16.32
C PRO A 212 3.93 -7.01 15.28
N LEU A 213 2.63 -7.20 15.07
CA LEU A 213 1.85 -6.37 14.15
C LEU A 213 1.73 -4.93 14.64
N PRO A 214 1.77 -3.93 13.75
CA PRO A 214 1.43 -2.56 14.09
C PRO A 214 -0.01 -2.47 14.63
N ALA A 215 -0.22 -1.56 15.58
CA ALA A 215 -1.57 -1.31 16.10
C ALA A 215 -2.53 -0.94 14.97
N GLY A 216 -3.67 -1.62 14.91
CA GLY A 216 -4.67 -1.46 13.85
C GLY A 216 -4.68 -2.55 12.81
N ILE A 217 -3.61 -3.34 12.71
CA ILE A 217 -3.61 -4.63 12.01
C ILE A 217 -3.94 -5.66 13.07
N GLU A 218 -5.19 -6.04 13.17
CA GLU A 218 -5.64 -7.01 14.16
C GLU A 218 -5.80 -8.38 13.48
N GLU A 219 -5.58 -9.44 14.26
CA GLU A 219 -5.98 -10.80 13.86
C GLU A 219 -7.51 -10.85 13.96
N TRP A 220 -8.16 -11.06 12.85
CA TRP A 220 -9.62 -11.19 12.74
C TRP A 220 -10.00 -12.65 12.58
#